data_86a60f56b52bd6dddae1130679a0646c
#
_entry.id   86a60f56b52bd6dddae1130679a0646c
#
_cell.length_a   1.000
_cell.length_b   1.000
_cell.length_c   1.000
_cell.angle_alpha   90.00
_cell.angle_beta   90.00
_cell.angle_gamma   90.00
#
_symmetry.space_group_name_H-M   'P 1'
#
loop_
_entity.id
_entity.type
_entity.pdbx_description
1 polymer ?
#
loop_
_entity_poly.entity_id
_entity_poly.type
_entity_poly.pdbx_seq_one_letter_code
_entity_poly.pdbx_strand_id
1 'polypeptide(L)'
;REDPRDVLVTASGRPVPETGEIVIGTSSPRRKLQIELLGTDLWPGGSVRCENLRGNVQTRLGKLESGMYHGIILAAAGLKRLGLLGDPRYNFQFLECESFIPAGGQGILAVEGRADSRAAGILSGISHRETWLCLNLERQVLKLLDAGCHEPIGVYSRLEGGLLEVFGISGRNGRVYKIHLKGQPEEAGELARRAAEGLGGA
;
A
#
# COMPACT_ATOMS: atom_id res chain seq x y z
N ARG A 1 -11.90 6.16 -5.35
CA ARG A 1 -10.72 5.81 -4.57
C ARG A 1 -9.78 7.01 -4.49
N GLU A 2 -9.24 7.33 -3.31
CA GLU A 2 -8.17 8.31 -3.16
C GLU A 2 -6.84 7.67 -3.57
N ASP A 3 -5.77 8.48 -3.76
CA ASP A 3 -4.45 8.00 -4.17
C ASP A 3 -4.00 6.79 -3.33
N PRO A 4 -3.87 5.60 -3.91
CA PRO A 4 -3.54 4.37 -3.20
C PRO A 4 -2.03 4.22 -2.92
N ARG A 5 -1.18 5.10 -3.48
CA ARG A 5 0.27 4.98 -3.38
C ARG A 5 0.77 5.09 -1.94
N ASP A 6 1.88 4.42 -1.71
CA ASP A 6 2.73 4.73 -0.58
C ASP A 6 3.68 5.88 -0.94
N VAL A 7 4.15 6.59 0.09
CA VAL A 7 5.06 7.72 -0.05
C VAL A 7 6.25 7.50 0.87
N LEU A 8 7.43 7.55 0.32
CA LEU A 8 8.66 7.68 1.10
C LEU A 8 8.81 9.16 1.49
N VAL A 9 8.80 9.42 2.77
CA VAL A 9 8.93 10.76 3.35
C VAL A 9 10.28 10.89 4.02
N THR A 10 11.04 11.92 3.64
CA THR A 10 12.33 12.28 4.25
C THR A 10 12.28 13.71 4.78
N ALA A 11 13.13 14.07 5.74
CA ALA A 11 13.21 15.42 6.26
C ALA A 11 14.03 16.31 5.32
N SER A 12 13.50 17.48 4.92
CA SER A 12 14.19 18.39 3.98
C SER A 12 15.53 18.90 4.50
N GLY A 13 15.65 19.12 5.82
CA GLY A 13 16.89 19.59 6.45
C GLY A 13 17.93 18.50 6.75
N ARG A 14 17.64 17.23 6.40
CA ARG A 14 18.53 16.09 6.67
C ARG A 14 18.56 15.16 5.47
N PRO A 15 19.57 15.29 4.61
CA PRO A 15 19.69 14.43 3.44
C PRO A 15 19.85 12.95 3.85
N VAL A 16 19.29 12.05 3.06
CA VAL A 16 19.53 10.61 3.19
C VAL A 16 20.96 10.33 2.74
N PRO A 17 21.75 9.54 3.48
CA PRO A 17 23.11 9.19 3.07
C PRO A 17 23.12 8.50 1.68
N GLU A 18 24.12 8.84 0.86
CA GLU A 18 24.30 8.19 -0.44
C GLU A 18 24.91 6.80 -0.30
N THR A 19 25.65 6.54 0.78
CA THR A 19 26.32 5.29 1.09
C THR A 19 26.12 4.88 2.54
N GLY A 20 26.32 3.61 2.83
CA GLY A 20 26.16 3.06 4.18
C GLY A 20 24.75 2.55 4.47
N GLU A 21 24.42 2.42 5.75
CA GLU A 21 23.13 1.88 6.18
C GLU A 21 22.04 2.95 6.24
N ILE A 22 20.98 2.74 5.49
CA ILE A 22 19.82 3.64 5.43
C ILE A 22 18.68 3.02 6.25
N VAL A 23 18.27 3.71 7.31
CA VAL A 23 17.24 3.25 8.22
C VAL A 23 15.88 3.80 7.80
N ILE A 24 14.97 2.91 7.43
CA ILE A 24 13.60 3.25 7.00
C ILE A 24 12.59 2.82 8.07
N GLY A 25 11.81 3.78 8.56
CA GLY A 25 10.76 3.53 9.56
C GLY A 25 9.50 2.94 8.95
N THR A 26 9.19 1.70 9.28
CA THR A 26 7.91 1.04 8.97
C THR A 26 7.68 -0.17 9.86
N SER A 27 6.42 -0.38 10.30
CA SER A 27 6.00 -1.62 10.98
C SER A 27 5.18 -2.54 10.07
N SER A 28 5.00 -2.17 8.80
CA SER A 28 4.25 -2.97 7.84
C SER A 28 5.16 -4.01 7.19
N PRO A 29 4.89 -5.33 7.35
CA PRO A 29 5.68 -6.37 6.69
C PRO A 29 5.70 -6.22 5.17
N ARG A 30 4.58 -5.81 4.58
CA ARG A 30 4.46 -5.51 3.15
C ARG A 30 5.42 -4.41 2.69
N ARG A 31 5.46 -3.29 3.44
CA ARG A 31 6.35 -2.16 3.11
C ARG A 31 7.81 -2.54 3.31
N LYS A 32 8.10 -3.28 4.38
CA LYS A 32 9.44 -3.79 4.66
C LYS A 32 9.94 -4.64 3.50
N LEU A 33 9.19 -5.67 3.11
CA LEU A 33 9.54 -6.53 1.97
C LEU A 33 9.87 -5.71 0.71
N GLN A 34 9.02 -4.75 0.37
CA GLN A 34 9.15 -4.02 -0.89
C GLN A 34 10.27 -2.99 -0.87
N ILE A 35 10.47 -2.28 0.25
CA ILE A 35 11.56 -1.30 0.34
C ILE A 35 12.93 -1.98 0.39
N GLU A 36 13.03 -3.17 0.97
CA GLU A 36 14.25 -3.98 0.93
C GLU A 36 14.56 -4.48 -0.48
N LEU A 37 13.53 -4.79 -1.29
CA LEU A 37 13.71 -5.17 -2.69
C LEU A 37 14.11 -3.98 -3.59
N LEU A 38 13.59 -2.78 -3.31
CA LEU A 38 13.86 -1.57 -4.08
C LEU A 38 15.07 -0.78 -3.56
N GLY A 39 15.63 -1.18 -2.44
CA GLY A 39 16.67 -0.42 -1.75
C GLY A 39 17.90 -0.17 -2.60
N THR A 40 18.33 -1.15 -3.39
CA THR A 40 19.47 -1.02 -4.31
C THR A 40 19.23 -0.04 -5.45
N ASP A 41 17.97 0.08 -5.90
CA ASP A 41 17.60 1.03 -6.97
C ASP A 41 17.46 2.44 -6.43
N LEU A 42 16.93 2.59 -5.22
CA LEU A 42 16.77 3.88 -4.56
C LEU A 42 18.08 4.44 -4.01
N TRP A 43 18.96 3.56 -3.54
CA TRP A 43 20.27 3.93 -2.96
C TRP A 43 21.36 2.96 -3.44
N PRO A 44 21.92 3.18 -4.65
CA PRO A 44 22.87 2.24 -5.26
C PRO A 44 24.15 1.98 -4.45
N GLY A 45 24.53 2.91 -3.58
CA GLY A 45 25.71 2.78 -2.71
C GLY A 45 25.42 2.37 -1.27
N GLY A 46 24.15 2.16 -0.93
CA GLY A 46 23.68 1.92 0.43
C GLY A 46 23.05 0.55 0.63
N SER A 47 22.80 0.21 1.89
CA SER A 47 21.97 -0.91 2.31
C SER A 47 20.76 -0.40 3.10
N VAL A 48 19.58 -0.98 2.88
CA VAL A 48 18.36 -0.58 3.57
C VAL A 48 18.08 -1.51 4.74
N ARG A 49 17.88 -0.92 5.92
CA ARG A 49 17.38 -1.62 7.11
C ARG A 49 16.06 -1.02 7.54
N CYS A 50 15.06 -1.86 7.78
CA CYS A 50 13.77 -1.42 8.28
C CYS A 50 13.69 -1.50 9.80
N GLU A 51 13.20 -0.43 10.42
CA GLU A 51 12.89 -0.39 11.85
C GLU A 51 11.42 -0.12 12.13
N ASN A 52 10.95 -0.62 13.28
CA ASN A 52 9.56 -0.47 13.68
C ASN A 52 9.19 0.99 13.93
N LEU A 53 8.16 1.45 13.24
CA LEU A 53 7.59 2.79 13.39
C LEU A 53 6.11 2.70 13.79
N ARG A 54 5.79 3.12 15.00
CA ARG A 54 4.43 3.15 15.55
C ARG A 54 4.00 4.55 15.95
N GLY A 55 2.70 4.76 16.04
CA GLY A 55 2.06 6.02 16.38
C GLY A 55 1.12 6.50 15.24
N ASN A 56 0.43 7.61 15.46
CA ASN A 56 -0.31 8.30 14.41
C ASN A 56 0.67 9.01 13.43
N VAL A 57 0.16 9.62 12.36
CA VAL A 57 0.99 10.24 11.33
C VAL A 57 1.88 11.33 11.91
N GLN A 58 1.36 12.21 12.78
CA GLN A 58 2.15 13.29 13.39
C GLN A 58 3.26 12.75 14.28
N THR A 59 2.98 11.72 15.09
CA THR A 59 4.01 11.05 15.91
C THR A 59 5.12 10.45 15.05
N ARG A 60 4.76 9.85 13.90
CA ARG A 60 5.73 9.26 12.97
C ARG A 60 6.59 10.33 12.31
N LEU A 61 6.00 11.44 11.91
CA LEU A 61 6.74 12.58 11.35
C LEU A 61 7.68 13.20 12.39
N GLY A 62 7.24 13.37 13.65
CA GLY A 62 8.10 13.84 14.73
C GLY A 62 9.32 12.93 14.99
N LYS A 63 9.16 11.61 14.84
CA LYS A 63 10.29 10.66 14.92
C LYS A 63 11.23 10.79 13.73
N LEU A 64 10.74 11.08 12.54
CA LEU A 64 11.57 11.41 11.37
C LEU A 64 12.37 12.70 11.62
N GLU A 65 11.71 13.75 12.10
CA GLU A 65 12.36 15.03 12.43
C GLU A 65 13.45 14.89 13.50
N SER A 66 13.25 14.03 14.51
CA SER A 66 14.25 13.75 15.53
C SER A 66 15.46 12.97 15.01
N GLY A 67 15.42 12.46 13.76
CA GLY A 67 16.49 11.71 13.12
C GLY A 67 16.61 10.26 13.56
N MET A 68 15.54 9.68 14.11
CA MET A 68 15.48 8.24 14.39
C MET A 68 15.52 7.41 13.11
N TYR A 69 15.08 7.98 11.99
CA TYR A 69 15.02 7.35 10.66
C TYR A 69 15.54 8.29 9.59
N HIS A 70 16.15 7.77 8.56
CA HIS A 70 16.50 8.52 7.36
C HIS A 70 15.28 8.79 6.49
N GLY A 71 14.29 7.89 6.51
CA GLY A 71 13.00 8.03 5.85
C GLY A 71 11.92 7.18 6.53
N ILE A 72 10.66 7.48 6.25
CA ILE A 72 9.51 6.71 6.71
C ILE A 72 8.52 6.48 5.56
N ILE A 73 7.75 5.39 5.60
CA ILE A 73 6.75 5.11 4.56
C ILE A 73 5.35 5.34 5.11
N LEU A 74 4.61 6.23 4.45
CA LEU A 74 3.24 6.59 4.78
C LEU A 74 2.32 6.42 3.56
N ALA A 75 1.00 6.32 3.78
CA ALA A 75 0.03 6.28 2.68
C ALA A 75 -0.30 7.71 2.21
N ALA A 76 -0.26 7.95 0.90
CA ALA A 76 -0.58 9.23 0.27
C ALA A 76 -1.95 9.77 0.71
N ALA A 77 -2.98 8.92 0.70
CA ALA A 77 -4.33 9.26 1.14
C ALA A 77 -4.39 9.81 2.58
N GLY A 78 -3.55 9.27 3.47
CA GLY A 78 -3.46 9.75 4.86
C GLY A 78 -2.81 11.12 4.96
N LEU A 79 -1.71 11.33 4.24
CA LEU A 79 -1.01 12.62 4.17
C LEU A 79 -1.90 13.71 3.57
N LYS A 80 -2.58 13.42 2.46
CA LYS A 80 -3.51 14.34 1.80
C LYS A 80 -4.66 14.74 2.72
N ARG A 81 -5.28 13.77 3.40
CA ARG A 81 -6.41 14.02 4.31
C ARG A 81 -6.05 14.89 5.50
N LEU A 82 -4.80 14.83 5.95
CA LEU A 82 -4.26 15.65 7.02
C LEU A 82 -3.68 16.99 6.53
N GLY A 83 -3.74 17.29 5.24
CA GLY A 83 -3.18 18.52 4.67
C GLY A 83 -1.65 18.63 4.75
N LEU A 84 -0.96 17.49 4.80
CA LEU A 84 0.50 17.43 5.01
C LEU A 84 1.30 17.36 3.70
N LEU A 85 0.65 17.06 2.56
CA LEU A 85 1.32 17.10 1.26
C LEU A 85 1.72 18.53 0.92
N GLY A 86 3.00 18.73 0.58
CA GLY A 86 3.55 20.04 0.29
C GLY A 86 4.10 20.80 1.51
N ASP A 87 4.10 20.20 2.70
CA ASP A 87 4.77 20.76 3.87
C ASP A 87 6.29 20.86 3.60
N PRO A 88 6.91 22.07 3.62
CA PRO A 88 8.30 22.30 3.22
C PRO A 88 9.33 21.61 4.13
N ARG A 89 8.91 21.11 5.29
CA ARG A 89 9.77 20.34 6.20
C ARG A 89 10.12 18.96 5.66
N TYR A 90 9.39 18.48 4.65
CA TYR A 90 9.52 17.11 4.14
C TYR A 90 9.67 17.07 2.63
N ASN A 91 10.39 16.07 2.15
CA ASN A 91 10.36 15.64 0.76
C ASN A 91 9.45 14.43 0.64
N PHE A 92 8.65 14.39 -0.42
CA PHE A 92 7.67 13.33 -0.66
C PHE A 92 8.00 12.63 -1.99
N GLN A 93 8.46 11.39 -1.91
CA GLN A 93 8.65 10.55 -3.09
C GLN A 93 7.51 9.53 -3.17
N PHE A 94 6.62 9.72 -4.14
CA PHE A 94 5.52 8.78 -4.39
C PHE A 94 6.06 7.51 -5.01
N LEU A 95 5.65 6.36 -4.46
CA LEU A 95 6.05 5.04 -4.93
C LEU A 95 4.93 4.48 -5.81
N GLU A 96 5.21 4.27 -7.09
CA GLU A 96 4.21 3.85 -8.07
C GLU A 96 3.64 2.47 -7.75
N CYS A 97 2.31 2.30 -7.93
CA CYS A 97 1.58 1.10 -7.51
C CYS A 97 2.06 -0.19 -8.18
N GLU A 98 2.64 -0.10 -9.37
CA GLU A 98 3.18 -1.22 -10.15
C GLU A 98 4.50 -1.74 -9.57
N SER A 99 5.31 -0.87 -8.98
CA SER A 99 6.60 -1.20 -8.38
C SER A 99 6.53 -1.37 -6.87
N PHE A 100 5.65 -0.62 -6.21
CA PHE A 100 5.42 -0.67 -4.76
C PHE A 100 3.94 -0.89 -4.46
N ILE A 101 3.54 -2.16 -4.48
CA ILE A 101 2.14 -2.57 -4.47
C ILE A 101 1.47 -2.23 -3.13
N PRO A 102 0.37 -1.45 -3.14
CA PRO A 102 -0.36 -1.04 -1.94
C PRO A 102 -0.97 -2.19 -1.15
N ALA A 103 -1.43 -1.90 0.05
CA ALA A 103 -2.31 -2.81 0.78
C ALA A 103 -3.69 -2.85 0.15
N GLY A 104 -4.35 -4.00 0.18
CA GLY A 104 -5.72 -4.12 -0.32
C GLY A 104 -6.66 -3.12 0.37
N GLY A 105 -7.38 -2.34 -0.42
CA GLY A 105 -8.25 -1.27 0.04
C GLY A 105 -7.56 0.04 0.44
N GLN A 106 -6.24 0.18 0.26
CA GLN A 106 -5.56 1.45 0.57
C GLN A 106 -6.15 2.60 -0.25
N GLY A 107 -6.41 3.74 0.39
CA GLY A 107 -7.03 4.91 -0.23
C GLY A 107 -8.57 4.83 -0.32
N ILE A 108 -9.20 3.79 0.23
CA ILE A 108 -10.66 3.64 0.25
C ILE A 108 -11.19 3.95 1.65
N LEU A 109 -12.28 4.71 1.72
CA LEU A 109 -13.08 4.87 2.92
C LEU A 109 -14.26 3.90 2.87
N ALA A 110 -14.39 3.07 3.90
CA ALA A 110 -15.56 2.25 4.11
C ALA A 110 -16.46 2.89 5.16
N VAL A 111 -17.75 2.92 4.88
CA VAL A 111 -18.79 3.36 5.84
C VAL A 111 -19.65 2.15 6.14
N GLU A 112 -19.75 1.79 7.42
CA GLU A 112 -20.55 0.67 7.89
C GLU A 112 -21.84 1.19 8.56
N GLY A 113 -22.95 0.54 8.27
CA GLY A 113 -24.24 0.82 8.88
C GLY A 113 -25.06 -0.45 9.07
N ARG A 114 -26.04 -0.42 9.97
CA ARG A 114 -26.94 -1.55 10.16
C ARG A 114 -27.82 -1.75 8.92
N ALA A 115 -27.89 -2.97 8.42
CA ALA A 115 -28.60 -3.31 7.18
C ALA A 115 -30.10 -2.99 7.24
N ASP A 116 -30.70 -3.09 8.44
CA ASP A 116 -32.12 -2.84 8.72
C ASP A 116 -32.43 -1.37 9.05
N SER A 117 -31.46 -0.46 8.90
CA SER A 117 -31.62 0.94 9.28
C SER A 117 -31.98 1.83 8.08
N ARG A 118 -32.62 2.97 8.38
CA ARG A 118 -32.87 4.04 7.38
C ARG A 118 -31.57 4.51 6.72
N ALA A 119 -30.43 4.40 7.41
CA ALA A 119 -29.13 4.79 6.89
C ALA A 119 -28.66 3.89 5.74
N ALA A 120 -29.11 2.64 5.67
CA ALA A 120 -28.69 1.70 4.63
C ALA A 120 -28.98 2.22 3.19
N GLY A 121 -30.18 2.82 3.00
CA GLY A 121 -30.55 3.43 1.72
C GLY A 121 -29.71 4.67 1.37
N ILE A 122 -29.33 5.46 2.36
CA ILE A 122 -28.45 6.63 2.17
C ILE A 122 -27.03 6.17 1.81
N LEU A 123 -26.53 5.16 2.52
CA LEU A 123 -25.18 4.63 2.31
C LEU A 123 -25.02 3.97 0.94
N SER A 124 -26.05 3.32 0.42
CA SER A 124 -26.02 2.76 -0.94
C SER A 124 -25.83 3.84 -2.01
N GLY A 125 -26.38 5.04 -1.80
CA GLY A 125 -26.27 6.18 -2.72
C GLY A 125 -24.88 6.81 -2.80
N ILE A 126 -24.00 6.60 -1.82
CA ILE A 126 -22.63 7.13 -1.82
C ILE A 126 -21.59 6.09 -2.28
N SER A 127 -22.01 4.88 -2.63
CA SER A 127 -21.12 3.85 -3.10
C SER A 127 -20.58 4.15 -4.50
N HIS A 128 -19.26 4.10 -4.67
CA HIS A 128 -18.63 4.29 -5.97
C HIS A 128 -18.37 2.92 -6.63
N ARG A 129 -19.08 2.63 -7.72
CA ARG A 129 -19.12 1.29 -8.35
C ARG A 129 -17.74 0.73 -8.71
N GLU A 130 -16.89 1.52 -9.36
CA GLU A 130 -15.55 1.05 -9.76
C GLU A 130 -14.66 0.79 -8.55
N THR A 131 -14.71 1.68 -7.54
CA THR A 131 -13.98 1.47 -6.28
C THR A 131 -14.44 0.21 -5.57
N TRP A 132 -15.77 -0.05 -5.57
CA TRP A 132 -16.34 -1.25 -4.99
C TRP A 132 -15.87 -2.52 -5.70
N LEU A 133 -15.84 -2.51 -7.04
CA LEU A 133 -15.35 -3.62 -7.85
C LEU A 133 -13.88 -3.95 -7.52
N CYS A 134 -13.02 -2.94 -7.53
CA CYS A 134 -11.61 -3.09 -7.17
C CYS A 134 -11.45 -3.61 -5.74
N LEU A 135 -12.16 -3.01 -4.77
CA LEU A 135 -12.09 -3.44 -3.37
C LEU A 135 -12.49 -4.89 -3.19
N ASN A 136 -13.57 -5.33 -3.86
CA ASN A 136 -14.03 -6.71 -3.77
C ASN A 136 -13.00 -7.70 -4.33
N LEU A 137 -12.40 -7.39 -5.49
CA LEU A 137 -11.32 -8.21 -6.05
C LEU A 137 -10.14 -8.30 -5.08
N GLU A 138 -9.64 -7.17 -4.58
CA GLU A 138 -8.50 -7.13 -3.65
C GLU A 138 -8.79 -7.93 -2.36
N ARG A 139 -9.98 -7.76 -1.78
CA ARG A 139 -10.40 -8.52 -0.59
C ARG A 139 -10.57 -10.01 -0.86
N GLN A 140 -11.07 -10.37 -2.03
CA GLN A 140 -11.22 -11.77 -2.42
C GLN A 140 -9.86 -12.46 -2.58
N VAL A 141 -8.88 -11.80 -3.19
CA VAL A 141 -7.49 -12.30 -3.24
C VAL A 141 -6.94 -12.53 -1.84
N LEU A 142 -7.04 -11.52 -0.95
CA LEU A 142 -6.55 -11.63 0.43
C LEU A 142 -7.25 -12.75 1.20
N LYS A 143 -8.56 -12.95 1.00
CA LYS A 143 -9.32 -14.04 1.62
C LYS A 143 -8.88 -15.41 1.13
N LEU A 144 -8.65 -15.57 -0.18
CA LEU A 144 -8.17 -16.82 -0.77
C LEU A 144 -6.75 -17.19 -0.31
N LEU A 145 -5.94 -16.17 -0.01
CA LEU A 145 -4.61 -16.35 0.57
C LEU A 145 -4.64 -16.63 2.09
N ASP A 146 -5.80 -16.55 2.73
CA ASP A 146 -5.93 -16.54 4.20
C ASP A 146 -4.99 -15.50 4.85
N ALA A 147 -4.88 -14.34 4.22
CA ALA A 147 -3.89 -13.32 4.52
C ALA A 147 -4.37 -12.38 5.62
N GLY A 148 -3.59 -12.29 6.70
CA GLY A 148 -3.77 -11.32 7.78
C GLY A 148 -2.91 -10.05 7.60
N CYS A 149 -3.14 -9.05 8.48
CA CYS A 149 -2.37 -7.79 8.48
C CYS A 149 -0.88 -7.96 8.82
N HIS A 150 -0.48 -9.15 9.26
CA HIS A 150 0.89 -9.47 9.67
C HIS A 150 1.72 -10.12 8.55
N GLU A 151 1.11 -10.38 7.40
CA GLU A 151 1.79 -10.98 6.28
C GLU A 151 2.32 -9.92 5.31
N PRO A 152 3.46 -10.17 4.65
CA PRO A 152 4.05 -9.26 3.69
C PRO A 152 3.35 -9.38 2.33
N ILE A 153 2.06 -9.02 2.28
CA ILE A 153 1.22 -9.11 1.08
C ILE A 153 0.70 -7.73 0.70
N GLY A 154 0.85 -7.40 -0.59
CA GLY A 154 0.21 -6.27 -1.26
C GLY A 154 -0.71 -6.75 -2.37
N VAL A 155 -1.87 -6.12 -2.50
CA VAL A 155 -2.79 -6.34 -3.62
C VAL A 155 -3.41 -5.01 -3.99
N TYR A 156 -3.33 -4.66 -5.25
CA TYR A 156 -3.89 -3.45 -5.80
C TYR A 156 -4.59 -3.74 -7.11
N SER A 157 -5.73 -3.14 -7.34
CA SER A 157 -6.43 -3.24 -8.61
C SER A 157 -6.96 -1.88 -9.09
N ARG A 158 -7.10 -1.76 -10.41
CA ARG A 158 -7.70 -0.61 -11.09
C ARG A 158 -8.51 -1.06 -12.28
N LEU A 159 -9.49 -0.23 -12.65
CA LEU A 159 -10.19 -0.35 -13.92
C LEU A 159 -9.58 0.66 -14.89
N GLU A 160 -8.99 0.18 -15.97
CA GLU A 160 -8.33 1.00 -16.97
C GLU A 160 -8.66 0.50 -18.37
N GLY A 161 -9.14 1.39 -19.24
CA GLY A 161 -9.54 1.03 -20.60
C GLY A 161 -10.65 -0.04 -20.67
N GLY A 162 -11.50 -0.14 -19.64
CA GLY A 162 -12.55 -1.15 -19.54
C GLY A 162 -12.08 -2.50 -19.03
N LEU A 163 -10.78 -2.70 -18.79
CA LEU A 163 -10.19 -3.90 -18.22
C LEU A 163 -9.89 -3.71 -16.74
N LEU A 164 -10.09 -4.77 -15.99
CA LEU A 164 -9.70 -4.86 -14.59
C LEU A 164 -8.27 -5.39 -14.52
N GLU A 165 -7.35 -4.56 -14.02
CA GLU A 165 -5.97 -4.94 -13.76
C GLU A 165 -5.77 -5.22 -12.28
N VAL A 166 -5.00 -6.27 -11.96
CA VAL A 166 -4.60 -6.60 -10.60
C VAL A 166 -3.09 -6.80 -10.52
N PHE A 167 -2.49 -6.13 -9.55
CA PHE A 167 -1.09 -6.24 -9.18
C PHE A 167 -1.01 -6.87 -7.80
N GLY A 168 -0.07 -7.77 -7.60
CA GLY A 168 0.12 -8.40 -6.31
C GLY A 168 1.59 -8.69 -6.01
N ILE A 169 1.91 -8.67 -4.71
CA ILE A 169 3.18 -9.12 -4.18
C ILE A 169 2.95 -9.90 -2.90
N SER A 170 3.68 -10.98 -2.71
CA SER A 170 3.65 -11.81 -1.51
C SER A 170 5.04 -12.29 -1.16
N GLY A 171 5.40 -12.24 0.14
CA GLY A 171 6.59 -12.85 0.69
C GLY A 171 6.21 -14.05 1.55
N ARG A 172 6.19 -15.26 0.95
CA ARG A 172 5.82 -16.50 1.63
C ARG A 172 6.90 -17.56 1.50
N ASN A 173 7.11 -18.34 2.56
CA ASN A 173 8.06 -19.46 2.57
C ASN A 173 9.49 -19.07 2.10
N GLY A 174 9.93 -17.86 2.45
CA GLY A 174 11.23 -17.32 2.03
C GLY A 174 11.32 -16.96 0.55
N ARG A 175 10.20 -16.95 -0.17
CA ARG A 175 10.12 -16.58 -1.60
C ARG A 175 9.28 -15.33 -1.78
N VAL A 176 9.59 -14.58 -2.83
CA VAL A 176 8.81 -13.42 -3.27
C VAL A 176 8.07 -13.79 -4.55
N TYR A 177 6.76 -13.63 -4.50
CA TYR A 177 5.87 -13.81 -5.63
C TYR A 177 5.36 -12.45 -6.08
N LYS A 178 5.33 -12.21 -7.39
CA LYS A 178 4.75 -11.01 -7.98
C LYS A 178 3.82 -11.39 -9.12
N ILE A 179 2.67 -10.73 -9.22
CA ILE A 179 1.73 -10.92 -10.31
C ILE A 179 1.30 -9.58 -10.90
N HIS A 180 1.00 -9.62 -12.19
CA HIS A 180 0.23 -8.61 -12.91
C HIS A 180 -0.69 -9.34 -13.86
N LEU A 181 -2.00 -9.26 -13.64
CA LEU A 181 -3.02 -9.92 -14.45
C LEU A 181 -4.05 -8.90 -14.93
N LYS A 182 -4.66 -9.21 -16.08
CA LYS A 182 -5.76 -8.42 -16.67
C LYS A 182 -6.92 -9.34 -17.02
N GLY A 183 -8.12 -8.83 -16.92
CA GLY A 183 -9.34 -9.55 -17.29
C GLY A 183 -10.53 -8.61 -17.43
N GLN A 184 -11.66 -9.16 -17.87
CA GLN A 184 -12.91 -8.40 -17.92
C GLN A 184 -13.49 -8.21 -16.51
N PRO A 185 -14.21 -7.11 -16.24
CA PRO A 185 -14.85 -6.88 -14.94
C PRO A 185 -15.78 -8.01 -14.48
N GLU A 186 -16.43 -8.68 -15.43
CA GLU A 186 -17.33 -9.82 -15.21
C GLU A 186 -16.58 -11.07 -14.71
N GLU A 187 -15.28 -11.16 -14.99
CA GLU A 187 -14.40 -12.26 -14.61
C GLU A 187 -13.64 -11.99 -13.28
N ALA A 188 -14.04 -10.94 -12.52
CA ALA A 188 -13.32 -10.51 -11.31
C ALA A 188 -13.07 -11.65 -10.31
N GLY A 189 -14.02 -12.58 -10.16
CA GLY A 189 -13.88 -13.75 -9.28
C GLY A 189 -12.78 -14.73 -9.75
N GLU A 190 -12.74 -15.02 -11.05
CA GLU A 190 -11.71 -15.86 -11.65
C GLU A 190 -10.34 -15.18 -11.62
N LEU A 191 -10.31 -13.87 -11.89
CA LEU A 191 -9.10 -13.07 -11.80
C LEU A 191 -8.52 -13.06 -10.38
N ALA A 192 -9.39 -12.98 -9.36
CA ALA A 192 -8.99 -13.07 -7.96
C ALA A 192 -8.40 -14.45 -7.60
N ARG A 193 -8.98 -15.54 -8.10
CA ARG A 193 -8.48 -16.90 -7.90
C ARG A 193 -7.09 -17.06 -8.51
N ARG A 194 -6.92 -16.69 -9.77
CA ARG A 194 -5.63 -16.75 -10.48
C ARG A 194 -4.57 -15.86 -9.79
N ALA A 195 -4.97 -14.70 -9.29
CA ALA A 195 -4.08 -13.80 -8.55
C ALA A 195 -3.61 -14.46 -7.24
N ALA A 196 -4.50 -15.10 -6.49
CA ALA A 196 -4.16 -15.80 -5.26
C ALA A 196 -3.21 -16.97 -5.52
N GLU A 197 -3.48 -17.81 -6.52
CA GLU A 197 -2.61 -18.91 -6.93
C GLU A 197 -1.20 -18.40 -7.29
N GLY A 198 -1.12 -17.35 -8.12
CA GLY A 198 0.17 -16.73 -8.51
C GLY A 198 0.94 -16.09 -7.35
N LEU A 199 0.27 -15.75 -6.25
CA LEU A 199 0.87 -15.21 -5.03
C LEU A 199 1.23 -16.28 -3.99
N GLY A 200 1.19 -17.55 -4.36
CA GLY A 200 1.56 -18.69 -3.51
C GLY A 200 0.42 -19.17 -2.63
N GLY A 201 -0.84 -18.95 -3.04
CA GLY A 201 -2.03 -19.61 -2.52
C GLY A 201 -2.05 -21.09 -2.92
N ALA A 202 -2.67 -21.92 -2.07
CA ALA A 202 -2.90 -23.33 -2.37
C ALA A 202 -4.09 -23.50 -3.30
#